data_e5e646ed0738a77a1282dc18019a85a8
#
_entry.id   e5e646ed0738a77a1282dc18019a85a8
#
_cell.length_a   1.000
_cell.length_b   1.000
_cell.length_c   1.000
_cell.angle_alpha   90.00
_cell.angle_beta   90.00
_cell.angle_gamma   90.00
#
_symmetry.space_group_name_H-M   'P 1'
#
loop_
_entity.id
_entity.type
_entity.pdbx_description
1 polymer ?
#
loop_
_entity_poly.entity_id
_entity_poly.type
_entity_poly.pdbx_seq_one_letter_code
_entity_poly.pdbx_strand_id
1 'polypeptide(L)'
;HPSRYDRSGQRQVVISTCGFYTAEGNYDAVDAQISRLCGKDGYTSVYCGQGELFRVPALRQRTDAYLELVKQAGAEFARGAILPETARALRQPLFPRAVFEQMADASWGVSREDTAAAKTPEAGRLSPAQAFTRQMAALYDPSTWDGRDRVLEFFYTDTGETCQIVLGKD
;
A
#
# COMPACT_ATOMS: atom_id res chain seq x y z
N HIS A 1 -32.10 -5.43 -9.52
CA HIS A 1 -33.27 -6.00 -8.84
C HIS A 1 -33.43 -5.37 -7.47
N PRO A 2 -34.63 -4.91 -7.08
CA PRO A 2 -34.85 -4.42 -5.71
C PRO A 2 -34.56 -5.56 -4.72
N SER A 3 -33.97 -5.17 -3.58
CA SER A 3 -33.70 -6.13 -2.50
C SER A 3 -35.01 -6.74 -2.00
N ARG A 4 -35.02 -8.05 -1.73
CA ARG A 4 -36.15 -8.73 -1.11
C ARG A 4 -36.34 -8.36 0.37
N TYR A 5 -35.33 -7.72 0.95
CA TYR A 5 -35.29 -7.38 2.37
C TYR A 5 -35.27 -5.86 2.53
N ASP A 6 -35.99 -5.36 3.51
CA ASP A 6 -35.86 -3.97 3.96
C ASP A 6 -34.48 -3.77 4.58
N ARG A 7 -33.68 -2.89 3.98
CA ARG A 7 -32.34 -2.51 4.43
C ARG A 7 -32.28 -1.08 4.95
N SER A 8 -33.39 -0.42 5.07
CA SER A 8 -33.45 1.01 5.47
C SER A 8 -32.80 1.30 6.83
N GLY A 9 -32.79 0.32 7.72
CA GLY A 9 -32.12 0.41 9.03
C GLY A 9 -30.67 -0.07 9.05
N GLN A 10 -30.13 -0.58 7.91
CA GLN A 10 -28.76 -1.09 7.87
C GLN A 10 -27.79 0.07 7.62
N ARG A 11 -26.74 0.11 8.45
CA ARG A 11 -25.58 0.99 8.26
C ARG A 11 -24.36 0.13 8.03
N GLN A 12 -23.50 0.55 7.12
CA GLN A 12 -22.31 -0.21 6.75
C GLN A 12 -21.05 0.56 7.13
N VAL A 13 -20.06 -0.17 7.62
CA VAL A 13 -18.73 0.35 7.86
C VAL A 13 -17.70 -0.53 7.16
N VAL A 14 -16.73 0.10 6.50
CA VAL A 14 -15.59 -0.58 5.87
C VAL A 14 -14.35 -0.23 6.68
N ILE A 15 -13.70 -1.23 7.25
CA ILE A 15 -12.45 -1.05 8.01
C ILE A 15 -11.35 -1.81 7.27
N SER A 16 -10.26 -1.14 6.95
CA SER A 16 -9.13 -1.76 6.26
C SER A 16 -7.81 -1.09 6.60
N THR A 17 -6.72 -1.84 6.43
CA THR A 17 -5.35 -1.34 6.57
C THR A 17 -4.55 -1.61 5.30
N CYS A 18 -3.59 -0.76 4.99
CA CYS A 18 -2.61 -0.98 3.92
C CYS A 18 -1.19 -0.76 4.42
N GLY A 19 -0.21 -1.31 3.70
CA GLY A 19 1.22 -1.17 3.99
C GLY A 19 1.84 0.15 3.54
N PHE A 20 1.06 1.06 2.96
CA PHE A 20 1.56 2.37 2.53
C PHE A 20 1.62 3.36 3.70
N TYR A 21 2.40 4.43 3.52
CA TYR A 21 2.53 5.47 4.54
C TYR A 21 1.17 6.09 4.94
N THR A 22 0.33 6.39 3.96
CA THR A 22 -1.04 6.89 4.16
C THR A 22 -2.06 6.01 3.47
N ALA A 23 -3.32 6.09 3.91
CA ALA A 23 -4.44 5.46 3.23
C ALA A 23 -4.93 6.27 2.01
N GLU A 24 -4.58 7.55 1.90
CA GLU A 24 -5.03 8.46 0.86
C GLU A 24 -4.63 7.95 -0.54
N GLY A 25 -5.59 7.92 -1.46
CA GLY A 25 -5.41 7.43 -2.83
C GLY A 25 -5.30 5.90 -2.97
N ASN A 26 -5.09 5.16 -1.87
CA ASN A 26 -4.88 3.71 -1.92
C ASN A 26 -6.18 2.90 -1.86
N TYR A 27 -7.30 3.56 -1.60
CA TYR A 27 -8.61 2.91 -1.45
C TYR A 27 -9.65 3.33 -2.48
N ASP A 28 -9.29 4.13 -3.48
CA ASP A 28 -10.22 4.66 -4.48
C ASP A 28 -10.99 3.54 -5.22
N ALA A 29 -10.33 2.44 -5.55
CA ALA A 29 -10.97 1.29 -6.18
C ALA A 29 -11.95 0.56 -5.23
N VAL A 30 -11.59 0.45 -3.95
CA VAL A 30 -12.46 -0.12 -2.91
C VAL A 30 -13.69 0.76 -2.71
N ASP A 31 -13.49 2.08 -2.58
CA ASP A 31 -14.57 3.05 -2.44
C ASP A 31 -15.50 3.04 -3.66
N ALA A 32 -14.95 2.96 -4.87
CA ALA A 32 -15.74 2.84 -6.09
C ALA A 32 -16.59 1.56 -6.11
N GLN A 33 -16.05 0.44 -5.64
CA GLN A 33 -16.78 -0.82 -5.55
C GLN A 33 -17.89 -0.76 -4.49
N ILE A 34 -17.57 -0.32 -3.28
CA ILE A 34 -18.52 -0.26 -2.16
C ILE A 34 -19.64 0.75 -2.46
N SER A 35 -19.31 1.92 -3.05
CA SER A 35 -20.30 2.91 -3.47
C SER A 35 -21.32 2.36 -4.46
N ARG A 36 -20.93 1.41 -5.30
CA ARG A 36 -21.89 0.74 -6.22
C ARG A 36 -22.82 -0.23 -5.50
N LEU A 37 -22.40 -0.79 -4.38
CA LEU A 37 -23.18 -1.75 -3.59
C LEU A 37 -24.14 -1.06 -2.63
N CYS A 38 -23.71 0.05 -2.01
CA CYS A 38 -24.40 0.69 -0.89
C CYS A 38 -24.92 2.09 -1.23
N GLY A 39 -24.51 2.67 -2.35
CA GLY A 39 -24.67 4.09 -2.64
C GLY A 39 -23.51 4.92 -2.08
N LYS A 40 -23.33 6.14 -2.61
CA LYS A 40 -22.21 7.03 -2.28
C LYS A 40 -22.12 7.36 -0.79
N ASP A 41 -23.28 7.54 -0.15
CA ASP A 41 -23.42 7.90 1.27
C ASP A 41 -23.89 6.70 2.12
N GLY A 42 -23.89 5.50 1.54
CA GLY A 42 -24.44 4.29 2.16
C GLY A 42 -23.47 3.58 3.11
N TYR A 43 -22.24 4.08 3.27
CA TYR A 43 -21.23 3.48 4.13
C TYR A 43 -20.32 4.52 4.78
N THR A 44 -19.66 4.11 5.85
CA THR A 44 -18.59 4.87 6.51
C THR A 44 -17.29 4.08 6.39
N SER A 45 -16.19 4.74 6.06
CA SER A 45 -14.88 4.09 5.96
C SER A 45 -13.91 4.50 7.07
N VAL A 46 -13.13 3.54 7.55
CA VAL A 46 -11.99 3.72 8.45
C VAL A 46 -10.80 3.02 7.82
N TYR A 47 -9.94 3.79 7.18
CA TYR A 47 -8.74 3.30 6.51
C TYR A 47 -7.49 3.73 7.24
N CYS A 48 -6.57 2.79 7.46
CA CYS A 48 -5.31 3.02 8.14
C CYS A 48 -4.14 2.67 7.22
N GLY A 49 -3.20 3.59 7.05
CA GLY A 49 -1.89 3.30 6.50
C GLY A 49 -1.00 2.59 7.51
N GLN A 50 0.20 2.18 7.10
CA GLN A 50 1.21 1.57 7.98
C GLN A 50 0.72 0.28 8.68
N GLY A 51 -0.16 -0.47 8.02
CA GLY A 51 -0.87 -1.60 8.63
C GLY A 51 0.01 -2.74 9.09
N GLU A 52 1.17 -2.95 8.48
CA GLU A 52 2.15 -3.96 8.90
C GLU A 52 2.70 -3.71 10.31
N LEU A 53 2.71 -2.45 10.78
CA LEU A 53 3.23 -2.10 12.10
C LEU A 53 2.41 -2.70 13.24
N PHE A 54 1.16 -3.08 13.02
CA PHE A 54 0.34 -3.79 14.00
C PHE A 54 0.89 -5.19 14.37
N ARG A 55 1.77 -5.74 13.54
CA ARG A 55 2.42 -7.03 13.79
C ARG A 55 3.72 -6.92 14.58
N VAL A 56 4.20 -5.69 14.84
CA VAL A 56 5.49 -5.44 15.51
C VAL A 56 5.27 -5.28 17.01
N PRO A 57 5.69 -6.25 17.86
CA PRO A 57 5.42 -6.23 19.30
C PRO A 57 5.98 -4.99 20.02
N ALA A 58 7.14 -4.51 19.57
CA ALA A 58 7.81 -3.34 20.16
C ALA A 58 7.01 -2.02 19.95
N LEU A 59 6.06 -2.00 19.00
CA LEU A 59 5.26 -0.82 18.67
C LEU A 59 3.86 -0.84 19.30
N ARG A 60 3.55 -1.84 20.13
CA ARG A 60 2.21 -2.05 20.70
C ARG A 60 1.65 -0.82 21.38
N GLN A 61 2.45 -0.08 22.15
CA GLN A 61 1.95 1.13 22.82
C GLN A 61 1.28 2.11 21.83
N ARG A 62 1.86 2.27 20.63
CA ARG A 62 1.32 3.17 19.62
C ARG A 62 0.15 2.57 18.86
N THR A 63 0.25 1.30 18.50
CA THR A 63 -0.81 0.59 17.77
C THR A 63 -2.04 0.35 18.64
N ASP A 64 -1.87 0.03 19.93
CA ASP A 64 -2.99 -0.14 20.87
C ASP A 64 -3.72 1.18 21.10
N ALA A 65 -3.00 2.31 21.19
CA ALA A 65 -3.62 3.64 21.28
C ALA A 65 -4.50 3.94 20.03
N TYR A 66 -4.05 3.54 18.84
CA TYR A 66 -4.86 3.65 17.63
C TYR A 66 -6.08 2.73 17.66
N LEU A 67 -5.93 1.50 18.14
CA LEU A 67 -7.06 0.55 18.27
C LEU A 67 -8.12 1.04 19.27
N GLU A 68 -7.73 1.75 20.32
CA GLU A 68 -8.72 2.40 21.20
C GLU A 68 -9.51 3.51 20.47
N LEU A 69 -8.88 4.27 19.57
CA LEU A 69 -9.60 5.21 18.71
C LEU A 69 -10.58 4.49 17.77
N VAL A 70 -10.19 3.34 17.19
CA VAL A 70 -11.08 2.51 16.36
C VAL A 70 -12.28 2.02 17.19
N LYS A 71 -12.05 1.58 18.41
CA LYS A 71 -13.09 1.15 19.34
C LYS A 71 -14.04 2.29 19.71
N GLN A 72 -13.49 3.48 19.97
CA GLN A 72 -14.29 4.69 20.18
C GLN A 72 -15.15 5.01 18.96
N ALA A 73 -14.57 4.98 17.76
CA ALA A 73 -15.29 5.20 16.51
C ALA A 73 -16.43 4.19 16.31
N GLY A 74 -16.21 2.92 16.67
CA GLY A 74 -17.26 1.90 16.66
C GLY A 74 -18.41 2.21 17.60
N ALA A 75 -18.13 2.69 18.83
CA ALA A 75 -19.14 3.10 19.78
C ALA A 75 -19.92 4.35 19.31
N GLU A 76 -19.25 5.31 18.67
CA GLU A 76 -19.87 6.49 18.08
C GLU A 76 -20.76 6.11 16.87
N PHE A 77 -20.25 5.27 15.98
CA PHE A 77 -21.00 4.74 14.84
C PHE A 77 -22.27 4.01 15.28
N ALA A 78 -22.21 3.23 16.35
CA ALA A 78 -23.39 2.57 16.94
C ALA A 78 -24.46 3.55 17.39
N ARG A 79 -24.07 4.76 17.84
CA ARG A 79 -24.99 5.84 18.26
C ARG A 79 -25.47 6.75 17.14
N GLY A 80 -24.92 6.60 15.92
CA GLY A 80 -25.36 7.38 14.77
C GLY A 80 -24.24 7.62 13.75
N ALA A 81 -23.16 8.26 14.14
CA ALA A 81 -22.05 8.58 13.26
C ALA A 81 -20.74 8.70 14.05
N ILE A 82 -19.61 8.46 13.38
CA ILE A 82 -18.30 8.76 13.93
C ILE A 82 -18.15 10.28 14.02
N LEU A 83 -17.70 10.78 15.16
CA LEU A 83 -17.50 12.21 15.37
C LEU A 83 -16.35 12.74 14.49
N PRO A 84 -16.43 13.99 14.03
CA PRO A 84 -15.41 14.56 13.13
C PRO A 84 -14.00 14.57 13.73
N GLU A 85 -13.85 14.78 15.03
CA GLU A 85 -12.58 14.73 15.75
C GLU A 85 -11.99 13.31 15.76
N THR A 86 -12.81 12.29 16.02
CA THR A 86 -12.40 10.88 16.00
C THR A 86 -12.00 10.46 14.58
N ALA A 87 -12.80 10.83 13.58
CA ALA A 87 -12.50 10.58 12.19
C ALA A 87 -11.17 11.26 11.74
N ARG A 88 -10.90 12.48 12.23
CA ARG A 88 -9.64 13.18 11.97
C ARG A 88 -8.46 12.49 12.64
N ALA A 89 -8.61 12.05 13.89
CA ALA A 89 -7.57 11.33 14.61
C ALA A 89 -7.23 10.01 13.94
N LEU A 90 -8.21 9.26 13.43
CA LEU A 90 -8.02 7.99 12.70
C LEU A 90 -7.28 8.15 11.37
N ARG A 91 -7.28 9.34 10.77
CA ARG A 91 -6.54 9.63 9.53
C ARG A 91 -5.08 9.98 9.75
N GLN A 92 -4.67 10.21 11.02
CA GLN A 92 -3.27 10.52 11.31
C GLN A 92 -2.41 9.26 11.13
N PRO A 93 -1.21 9.39 10.53
CA PRO A 93 -0.30 8.27 10.43
C PRO A 93 0.16 7.81 11.82
N LEU A 94 0.40 6.51 11.98
CA LEU A 94 0.90 5.93 13.24
C LEU A 94 2.28 6.51 13.61
N PHE A 95 3.15 6.68 12.62
CA PHE A 95 4.48 7.27 12.77
C PHE A 95 4.74 8.33 11.70
N PRO A 96 5.59 9.31 11.98
CA PRO A 96 6.05 10.26 10.97
C PRO A 96 6.72 9.56 9.79
N ARG A 97 6.63 10.16 8.59
CA ARG A 97 7.11 9.55 7.35
C ARG A 97 8.55 9.05 7.43
N ALA A 98 9.46 9.89 7.94
CA ALA A 98 10.87 9.53 8.04
C ALA A 98 11.13 8.29 8.94
N VAL A 99 10.34 8.14 10.01
CA VAL A 99 10.43 6.98 10.91
C VAL A 99 9.86 5.74 10.24
N PHE A 100 8.73 5.87 9.55
CA PHE A 100 8.12 4.78 8.81
C PHE A 100 9.04 4.26 7.70
N GLU A 101 9.61 5.16 6.89
CA GLU A 101 10.55 4.80 5.83
C GLU A 101 11.81 4.12 6.40
N GLN A 102 12.34 4.61 7.53
CA GLN A 102 13.48 3.97 8.20
C GLN A 102 13.16 2.55 8.68
N MET A 103 11.97 2.33 9.24
CA MET A 103 11.53 1.00 9.65
C MET A 103 11.31 0.07 8.45
N ALA A 104 10.77 0.59 7.36
CA ALA A 104 10.60 -0.15 6.11
C ALA A 104 11.96 -0.56 5.53
N ASP A 105 12.89 0.39 5.39
CA ASP A 105 14.26 0.13 4.91
C ASP A 105 14.94 -0.96 5.76
N ALA A 106 14.87 -0.84 7.09
CA ALA A 106 15.43 -1.84 7.99
C ALA A 106 14.78 -3.23 7.82
N SER A 107 13.46 -3.29 7.58
CA SER A 107 12.75 -4.55 7.38
C SER A 107 13.11 -5.23 6.06
N TRP A 108 13.53 -4.45 5.07
CA TRP A 108 13.98 -4.92 3.75
C TRP A 108 15.49 -5.13 3.67
N GLY A 109 16.22 -4.88 4.77
CA GLY A 109 17.68 -4.99 4.82
C GLY A 109 18.41 -3.92 4.01
N VAL A 110 17.74 -2.79 3.74
CA VAL A 110 18.31 -1.65 3.00
C VAL A 110 18.94 -0.69 4.01
N SER A 111 20.25 -0.42 3.88
CA SER A 111 20.91 0.62 4.66
C SER A 111 20.84 1.96 3.93
N ARG A 112 20.69 3.08 4.66
CA ARG A 112 20.71 4.43 4.05
C ARG A 112 22.06 4.78 3.43
N GLU A 113 23.12 4.13 3.89
CA GLU A 113 24.46 4.28 3.31
C GLU A 113 24.51 3.67 1.90
N ASP A 114 23.83 2.55 1.68
CA ASP A 114 23.69 1.93 0.36
C ASP A 114 22.89 2.80 -0.60
N THR A 115 21.85 3.50 -0.12
CA THR A 115 21.03 4.42 -0.93
C THR A 115 21.77 5.74 -1.24
N ALA A 116 22.63 6.22 -0.34
CA ALA A 116 23.45 7.40 -0.58
C ALA A 116 24.60 7.11 -1.57
N ALA A 117 25.20 5.93 -1.47
CA ALA A 117 26.23 5.44 -2.40
C ALA A 117 25.66 5.20 -3.82
N ALA A 118 24.38 4.80 -3.94
CA ALA A 118 23.72 4.60 -5.23
C ALA A 118 23.45 5.90 -6.01
N LYS A 119 23.64 7.09 -5.41
CA LYS A 119 23.47 8.38 -6.08
C LYS A 119 24.70 8.88 -6.81
N THR A 120 25.84 8.22 -6.70
CA THR A 120 27.06 8.57 -7.45
C THR A 120 27.23 7.51 -8.54
N PRO A 121 27.11 7.85 -9.84
CA PRO A 121 27.34 6.87 -10.91
C PRO A 121 28.84 6.55 -10.96
N GLU A 122 29.26 5.47 -10.36
CA GLU A 122 30.55 4.86 -10.69
C GLU A 122 30.45 4.24 -12.08
N ALA A 123 31.32 4.65 -12.99
CA ALA A 123 31.41 4.09 -14.31
C ALA A 123 31.62 2.57 -14.23
N GLY A 124 30.59 1.81 -14.64
CA GLY A 124 30.58 0.33 -14.63
C GLY A 124 29.63 -0.34 -13.63
N ARG A 125 29.01 0.42 -12.72
CA ARG A 125 27.99 -0.12 -11.81
C ARG A 125 26.59 0.04 -12.38
N LEU A 126 25.81 -1.03 -12.36
CA LEU A 126 24.41 -0.97 -12.78
C LEU A 126 23.62 0.00 -11.89
N SER A 127 22.74 0.79 -12.49
CA SER A 127 21.76 1.57 -11.71
C SER A 127 20.82 0.63 -10.95
N PRO A 128 20.11 1.10 -9.90
CA PRO A 128 19.09 0.31 -9.20
C PRO A 128 18.01 -0.25 -10.16
N ALA A 129 17.58 0.54 -11.15
CA ALA A 129 16.63 0.12 -12.17
C ALA A 129 17.20 -1.00 -13.06
N GLN A 130 18.44 -0.85 -13.51
CA GLN A 130 19.13 -1.87 -14.30
C GLN A 130 19.39 -3.15 -13.48
N ALA A 131 19.79 -3.03 -12.21
CA ALA A 131 20.02 -4.17 -11.33
C ALA A 131 18.72 -4.95 -11.09
N PHE A 132 17.62 -4.26 -10.82
CA PHE A 132 16.30 -4.87 -10.64
C PHE A 132 15.81 -5.55 -11.93
N THR A 133 15.92 -4.86 -13.08
CA THR A 133 15.54 -5.44 -14.38
C THR A 133 16.33 -6.70 -14.68
N ARG A 134 17.64 -6.72 -14.36
CA ARG A 134 18.48 -7.90 -14.54
C ARG A 134 18.08 -9.07 -13.62
N GLN A 135 17.69 -8.80 -12.39
CA GLN A 135 17.14 -9.83 -11.50
C GLN A 135 15.85 -10.42 -12.05
N MET A 136 14.96 -9.59 -12.58
CA MET A 136 13.73 -10.06 -13.21
C MET A 136 14.02 -10.93 -14.45
N ALA A 137 14.97 -10.51 -15.30
CA ALA A 137 15.39 -11.28 -16.47
C ALA A 137 15.92 -12.66 -16.08
N ALA A 138 16.64 -12.76 -14.97
CA ALA A 138 17.20 -14.03 -14.46
C ALA A 138 16.13 -15.04 -13.98
N LEU A 139 14.89 -14.59 -13.77
CA LEU A 139 13.75 -15.47 -13.40
C LEU A 139 13.05 -16.08 -14.62
N TYR A 140 13.38 -15.63 -15.84
CA TYR A 140 12.81 -16.20 -17.05
C TYR A 140 13.35 -17.62 -17.30
N ASP A 141 12.44 -18.53 -17.56
CA ASP A 141 12.77 -19.90 -17.97
C ASP A 141 12.67 -20.03 -19.50
N PRO A 142 13.81 -20.13 -20.23
CA PRO A 142 13.80 -20.28 -21.69
C PRO A 142 13.07 -21.51 -22.20
N SER A 143 12.85 -22.53 -21.36
CA SER A 143 12.09 -23.72 -21.76
C SER A 143 10.60 -23.42 -22.04
N THR A 144 10.10 -22.30 -21.53
CA THR A 144 8.73 -21.82 -21.77
C THR A 144 8.56 -21.04 -23.07
N TRP A 145 9.64 -20.85 -23.85
CA TRP A 145 9.60 -20.11 -25.11
C TRP A 145 8.72 -20.80 -26.17
N ASP A 146 7.78 -20.05 -26.73
CA ASP A 146 6.76 -20.53 -27.67
C ASP A 146 7.10 -20.24 -29.16
N GLY A 147 8.36 -19.94 -29.46
CA GLY A 147 8.81 -19.62 -30.80
C GLY A 147 8.70 -18.14 -31.17
N ARG A 148 8.35 -17.27 -30.23
CA ARG A 148 8.23 -15.82 -30.43
C ARG A 148 9.04 -15.07 -29.39
N ASP A 149 9.98 -14.27 -29.84
CA ASP A 149 10.67 -13.34 -28.94
C ASP A 149 9.74 -12.23 -28.50
N ARG A 150 9.83 -11.85 -27.23
CA ARG A 150 9.07 -10.76 -26.62
C ARG A 150 10.03 -9.79 -25.97
N VAL A 151 9.69 -8.50 -26.06
CA VAL A 151 10.41 -7.46 -25.36
C VAL A 151 9.48 -6.87 -24.30
N LEU A 152 9.92 -6.91 -23.04
CA LEU A 152 9.29 -6.20 -21.96
C LEU A 152 10.08 -4.93 -21.73
N GLU A 153 9.39 -3.78 -21.78
CA GLU A 153 9.98 -2.48 -21.51
C GLU A 153 9.42 -1.94 -20.19
N PHE A 154 10.33 -1.50 -19.32
CA PHE A 154 10.02 -0.93 -18.02
C PHE A 154 10.48 0.52 -17.97
N PHE A 155 9.58 1.44 -17.72
CA PHE A 155 9.91 2.83 -17.45
C PHE A 155 9.85 3.09 -15.94
N TYR A 156 10.98 3.41 -15.34
CA TYR A 156 11.14 3.71 -13.93
C TYR A 156 10.91 5.21 -13.71
N THR A 157 9.74 5.57 -13.18
CA THR A 157 9.30 6.98 -13.06
C THR A 157 10.09 7.78 -12.04
N ASP A 158 10.71 7.11 -11.08
CA ASP A 158 11.52 7.71 -10.01
C ASP A 158 12.94 8.08 -10.47
N THR A 159 13.50 7.32 -11.42
CA THR A 159 14.83 7.56 -11.98
C THR A 159 14.79 8.13 -13.40
N GLY A 160 13.64 8.05 -14.08
CA GLY A 160 13.49 8.40 -15.50
C GLY A 160 14.18 7.41 -16.45
N GLU A 161 14.61 6.24 -15.96
CA GLU A 161 15.30 5.24 -16.75
C GLU A 161 14.31 4.32 -17.46
N THR A 162 14.70 3.89 -18.70
CA THR A 162 14.00 2.83 -19.42
C THR A 162 14.92 1.62 -19.53
N CYS A 163 14.42 0.45 -19.12
CA CYS A 163 15.14 -0.81 -19.22
C CYS A 163 14.29 -1.84 -19.98
N GLN A 164 14.94 -2.75 -20.68
CA GLN A 164 14.27 -3.79 -21.46
C GLN A 164 14.74 -5.17 -21.06
N ILE A 165 13.83 -6.15 -21.10
CA ILE A 165 14.12 -7.57 -21.02
C ILE A 165 13.67 -8.20 -22.35
N VAL A 166 14.58 -8.90 -23.01
CA VAL A 166 14.25 -9.70 -24.18
C VAL A 166 14.04 -11.14 -23.73
N LEU A 167 12.84 -11.66 -23.96
CA LEU A 167 12.46 -13.03 -23.68
C LEU A 167 12.56 -13.82 -24.98
N GLY A 168 13.62 -14.59 -25.14
CA GLY A 168 13.93 -15.37 -26.31
C GLY A 168 14.34 -16.80 -25.96
N LYS A 169 14.85 -17.51 -26.96
CA LYS A 169 15.31 -18.89 -26.78
C LYS A 169 16.65 -18.99 -26.04
N ASP A 170 17.50 -17.96 -26.17
CA ASP A 170 18.88 -17.91 -25.66
C ASP A 170 19.04 -16.78 -24.63
#